data_b4245d5d0dbfc26c5fba1f17db2794c0
#
_entry.id   b4245d5d0dbfc26c5fba1f17db2794c0
#
_cell.length_a   1.000
_cell.length_b   1.000
_cell.length_c   1.000
_cell.angle_alpha   90.00
_cell.angle_beta   90.00
_cell.angle_gamma   90.00
#
_symmetry.space_group_name_H-M   'P 1'
#
loop_
_entity.id
_entity.type
_entity.pdbx_description
1 polymer ?
#
loop_
_entity_poly.entity_id
_entity_poly.type
_entity_poly.pdbx_seq_one_letter_code
_entity_poly.pdbx_strand_id
1 'polypeptide(L)'
;MGTLIRSDEAADILGVSKPTLYAYVSRGRLTRTTAADGRTSLFDRDQLEGMTERSRRSAPGPRPTIDVQIRSDITTMHESTLEFRGRDVVELVRDHRFEDVAELLWARNSIGAPLDTAWPKTDPGDIASIAAISDVDATPIGRIAIAAHTLDTRHRHDDAAHAARRLLLVTPALFGSRRRTGSYAHRLTAAWRTRPTPTLVAAVDTALALLADHELATSTLAVRIAASARTTPYAAIAAGLASIEGVLHGSASAAAHRLLDRCAEQGPTSVVADLRSSRQLVPGFGHKVYRGIDPRFGPLMDAIGPIDPDGSALALVDEVVKEVGRTLPHQPNVDLALGALTWVAGFDPETPIFAVARIAGWGAHYDEELDEPPLRFRGIARPR
;
A
#
# COMPACT_ATOMS: atom_id res chain seq x y z
N MET A 1 -50.90 21.40 6.26
CA MET A 1 -50.76 21.13 4.80
C MET A 1 -49.42 21.67 4.40
N GLY A 2 -48.54 20.79 3.92
CA GLY A 2 -47.21 21.19 3.49
C GLY A 2 -47.25 22.17 2.34
N THR A 3 -46.24 23.03 2.22
CA THR A 3 -46.14 24.04 1.13
C THR A 3 -45.79 23.32 -0.16
N LEU A 4 -46.66 23.41 -1.18
CA LEU A 4 -46.41 22.83 -2.51
C LEU A 4 -45.57 23.79 -3.35
N ILE A 5 -44.45 23.33 -3.89
CA ILE A 5 -43.50 24.09 -4.70
C ILE A 5 -43.32 23.49 -6.09
N ARG A 6 -42.82 24.31 -7.06
CA ARG A 6 -42.61 23.89 -8.45
C ARG A 6 -41.33 23.03 -8.62
N SER A 7 -41.26 22.35 -9.77
CA SER A 7 -40.14 21.45 -10.08
C SER A 7 -38.76 22.13 -10.12
N ASP A 8 -38.69 23.43 -10.41
CA ASP A 8 -37.43 24.18 -10.39
C ASP A 8 -36.90 24.29 -8.95
N GLU A 9 -37.76 24.83 -8.07
CA GLU A 9 -37.45 25.02 -6.65
C GLU A 9 -37.22 23.66 -5.96
N ALA A 10 -37.97 22.62 -6.33
CA ALA A 10 -37.78 21.27 -5.83
C ALA A 10 -36.43 20.66 -6.21
N ALA A 11 -35.97 20.92 -7.45
CA ALA A 11 -34.67 20.49 -7.93
C ALA A 11 -33.53 21.22 -7.21
N ASP A 12 -33.68 22.52 -6.96
CA ASP A 12 -32.72 23.34 -6.22
C ASP A 12 -32.59 22.90 -4.76
N ILE A 13 -33.70 22.63 -4.06
CA ILE A 13 -33.69 22.13 -2.67
C ILE A 13 -32.91 20.79 -2.54
N LEU A 14 -33.08 19.88 -3.50
CA LEU A 14 -32.38 18.60 -3.52
C LEU A 14 -30.97 18.69 -4.11
N GLY A 15 -30.59 19.80 -4.74
CA GLY A 15 -29.31 19.97 -5.43
C GLY A 15 -29.14 19.01 -6.62
N VAL A 16 -30.22 18.72 -7.35
CA VAL A 16 -30.23 17.78 -8.49
C VAL A 16 -30.82 18.39 -9.75
N SER A 17 -30.54 17.77 -10.90
CA SER A 17 -31.20 18.18 -12.17
C SER A 17 -32.67 17.75 -12.19
N LYS A 18 -33.53 18.47 -12.99
CA LYS A 18 -34.93 18.10 -13.20
C LYS A 18 -35.13 16.65 -13.65
N PRO A 19 -34.34 16.09 -14.60
CA PRO A 19 -34.42 14.66 -14.94
C PRO A 19 -34.22 13.73 -13.74
N THR A 20 -33.29 14.08 -12.84
CA THR A 20 -33.03 13.32 -11.61
C THR A 20 -34.20 13.43 -10.62
N LEU A 21 -34.79 14.60 -10.47
CA LEU A 21 -36.01 14.83 -9.67
C LEU A 21 -37.15 13.90 -10.14
N TYR A 22 -37.40 13.84 -11.44
CA TYR A 22 -38.43 12.95 -11.99
C TYR A 22 -38.08 11.46 -11.89
N ALA A 23 -36.78 11.11 -11.91
CA ALA A 23 -36.34 9.76 -11.62
C ALA A 23 -36.60 9.33 -10.17
N TYR A 24 -36.61 10.27 -9.21
CA TYR A 24 -37.05 9.98 -7.83
C TYR A 24 -38.56 9.73 -7.75
N VAL A 25 -39.36 10.44 -8.55
CA VAL A 25 -40.80 10.18 -8.64
C VAL A 25 -41.09 8.82 -9.24
N SER A 26 -40.44 8.44 -10.35
CA SER A 26 -40.63 7.16 -11.02
C SER A 26 -40.22 5.95 -10.15
N ARG A 27 -39.29 6.17 -9.21
CA ARG A 27 -38.84 5.15 -8.24
C ARG A 27 -39.63 5.16 -6.93
N GLY A 28 -40.73 5.94 -6.84
CA GLY A 28 -41.59 6.02 -5.66
C GLY A 28 -40.92 6.68 -4.43
N ARG A 29 -39.81 7.39 -4.63
CA ARG A 29 -39.08 8.08 -3.54
C ARG A 29 -39.59 9.48 -3.24
N LEU A 30 -40.31 10.09 -4.20
CA LEU A 30 -40.86 11.42 -4.11
C LEU A 30 -42.28 11.41 -4.70
N THR A 31 -43.23 12.06 -4.02
CA THR A 31 -44.60 12.16 -4.47
C THR A 31 -44.77 13.45 -5.32
N ARG A 32 -45.45 13.34 -6.47
CA ARG A 32 -45.78 14.44 -7.33
C ARG A 32 -47.28 14.68 -7.31
N THR A 33 -47.68 15.94 -7.14
CA THR A 33 -49.06 16.42 -7.31
C THR A 33 -49.14 17.28 -8.58
N THR A 34 -50.21 17.19 -9.31
CA THR A 34 -50.41 18.06 -10.48
C THR A 34 -51.25 19.28 -10.06
N ALA A 35 -50.85 20.47 -10.44
CA ALA A 35 -51.58 21.71 -10.16
C ALA A 35 -52.94 21.76 -10.91
N ALA A 36 -53.80 22.67 -10.54
CA ALA A 36 -55.15 22.85 -11.17
C ALA A 36 -55.11 23.14 -12.67
N ASP A 37 -53.94 23.56 -13.21
CA ASP A 37 -53.71 23.77 -14.65
C ASP A 37 -53.52 22.50 -15.45
N GLY A 38 -53.47 21.33 -14.78
CA GLY A 38 -53.26 20.02 -15.37
C GLY A 38 -51.84 19.75 -15.95
N ARG A 39 -50.92 20.73 -15.89
CA ARG A 39 -49.61 20.68 -16.54
C ARG A 39 -48.44 20.87 -15.56
N THR A 40 -48.61 21.68 -14.54
CA THR A 40 -47.53 21.99 -13.60
C THR A 40 -47.39 20.92 -12.53
N SER A 41 -46.18 20.37 -12.39
CA SER A 41 -45.83 19.41 -11.32
C SER A 41 -45.50 20.18 -10.03
N LEU A 42 -46.11 19.77 -8.94
CA LEU A 42 -45.91 20.29 -7.59
C LEU A 42 -45.36 19.22 -6.68
N PHE A 43 -44.53 19.65 -5.74
CA PHE A 43 -43.82 18.77 -4.79
C PHE A 43 -43.98 19.35 -3.39
N ASP A 44 -44.14 18.47 -2.40
CA ASP A 44 -44.24 18.85 -0.99
C ASP A 44 -42.85 19.22 -0.43
N ARG A 45 -42.70 20.46 0.04
CA ARG A 45 -41.46 21.01 0.58
C ARG A 45 -40.98 20.21 1.77
N ASP A 46 -41.87 19.82 2.69
CA ASP A 46 -41.51 19.08 3.90
C ASP A 46 -40.92 17.69 3.54
N GLN A 47 -41.47 17.05 2.49
CA GLN A 47 -40.95 15.80 1.96
C GLN A 47 -39.53 15.96 1.38
N LEU A 48 -39.28 17.04 0.62
CA LEU A 48 -37.98 17.36 0.04
C LEU A 48 -36.93 17.68 1.10
N GLU A 49 -37.28 18.51 2.08
CA GLU A 49 -36.41 18.85 3.20
C GLU A 49 -36.08 17.60 4.04
N GLY A 50 -37.05 16.72 4.30
CA GLY A 50 -36.85 15.44 4.97
C GLY A 50 -35.97 14.47 4.15
N MET A 51 -35.96 14.54 2.82
CA MET A 51 -35.02 13.79 1.96
C MET A 51 -33.62 14.37 2.05
N THR A 52 -33.48 15.69 2.05
CA THR A 52 -32.18 16.38 2.19
C THR A 52 -31.57 16.13 3.56
N GLU A 53 -32.35 16.17 4.64
CA GLU A 53 -31.88 15.83 5.98
C GLU A 53 -31.47 14.37 6.12
N ARG A 54 -32.23 13.43 5.53
CA ARG A 54 -31.86 12.02 5.48
C ARG A 54 -30.61 11.79 4.64
N SER A 55 -30.44 12.50 3.55
CA SER A 55 -29.22 12.46 2.72
C SER A 55 -28.02 13.07 3.47
N ARG A 56 -28.21 14.15 4.24
CA ARG A 56 -27.17 14.72 5.10
C ARG A 56 -26.82 13.82 6.29
N ARG A 57 -27.77 13.08 6.85
CA ARG A 57 -27.53 12.06 7.89
C ARG A 57 -26.91 10.76 7.32
N SER A 58 -27.13 10.48 6.02
CA SER A 58 -26.55 9.33 5.31
C SER A 58 -25.25 9.66 4.56
N ALA A 59 -24.90 10.95 4.39
CA ALA A 59 -23.56 11.31 4.01
C ALA A 59 -22.66 10.94 5.19
N PRO A 60 -21.66 10.05 5.03
CA PRO A 60 -20.70 9.84 6.08
C PRO A 60 -20.11 11.22 6.38
N GLY A 61 -20.37 11.75 7.57
CA GLY A 61 -19.68 12.92 8.09
C GLY A 61 -18.17 12.72 7.91
N PRO A 62 -17.35 13.79 7.92
CA PRO A 62 -15.92 13.62 7.84
C PRO A 62 -15.55 12.54 8.84
N ARG A 63 -15.01 11.41 8.32
CA ARG A 63 -14.60 10.30 9.19
C ARG A 63 -13.64 10.89 10.20
N PRO A 64 -13.84 10.67 11.51
CA PRO A 64 -12.91 11.19 12.48
C PRO A 64 -11.53 10.64 12.14
N THR A 65 -10.67 11.49 11.61
CA THR A 65 -9.26 11.19 11.36
C THR A 65 -8.50 11.56 12.63
N ILE A 66 -7.65 10.65 13.08
CA ILE A 66 -6.64 10.98 14.09
C ILE A 66 -5.43 11.51 13.31
N ASP A 67 -5.18 12.80 13.45
CA ASP A 67 -4.02 13.45 12.86
C ASP A 67 -2.87 13.35 13.85
N VAL A 68 -1.85 12.54 13.53
CA VAL A 68 -0.65 12.37 14.35
C VAL A 68 0.51 13.00 13.62
N GLN A 69 1.04 14.08 14.16
CA GLN A 69 2.23 14.73 13.63
C GLN A 69 3.47 14.23 14.36
N ILE A 70 4.39 13.62 13.62
CA ILE A 70 5.65 13.08 14.12
C ILE A 70 6.77 13.69 13.27
N ARG A 71 7.82 14.19 13.91
CA ARG A 71 9.05 14.56 13.19
C ARG A 71 9.84 13.30 12.87
N SER A 72 10.32 13.21 11.64
CA SER A 72 11.16 12.11 11.19
C SER A 72 12.13 12.59 10.13
N ASP A 73 13.39 12.14 10.23
CA ASP A 73 14.45 12.43 9.26
C ASP A 73 14.70 11.21 8.34
N ILE A 74 13.86 10.18 8.42
CA ILE A 74 14.04 8.93 7.66
C ILE A 74 13.59 9.09 6.23
N THR A 75 12.37 9.56 6.04
CA THR A 75 11.75 9.71 4.71
C THR A 75 11.10 11.08 4.59
N THR A 76 11.38 11.76 3.49
CA THR A 76 10.69 12.99 3.09
C THR A 76 9.93 12.77 1.81
N MET A 77 8.65 13.14 1.81
CA MET A 77 7.79 13.05 0.63
C MET A 77 7.36 14.44 0.18
N HIS A 78 7.49 14.68 -1.11
CA HIS A 78 6.96 15.84 -1.81
C HIS A 78 5.93 15.40 -2.86
N GLU A 79 5.30 16.33 -3.56
CA GLU A 79 4.27 16.02 -4.56
C GLU A 79 4.74 15.05 -5.66
N SER A 80 6.03 15.04 -5.99
CA SER A 80 6.62 14.25 -7.08
C SER A 80 7.93 13.55 -6.73
N THR A 81 8.43 13.66 -5.50
CA THR A 81 9.71 13.06 -5.07
C THR A 81 9.56 12.32 -3.77
N LEU A 82 10.39 11.31 -3.60
CA LEU A 82 10.56 10.54 -2.38
C LEU A 82 12.04 10.48 -2.05
N GLU A 83 12.40 10.84 -0.83
CA GLU A 83 13.78 10.86 -0.37
C GLU A 83 13.96 9.98 0.86
N PHE A 84 15.03 9.21 0.90
CA PHE A 84 15.48 8.48 2.09
C PHE A 84 16.73 9.17 2.65
N ARG A 85 16.65 9.67 3.87
CA ARG A 85 17.76 10.43 4.51
C ARG A 85 18.31 11.54 3.62
N GLY A 86 17.41 12.28 2.94
CA GLY A 86 17.77 13.39 2.05
C GLY A 86 18.37 12.98 0.69
N ARG A 87 18.28 11.71 0.30
CA ARG A 87 18.70 11.21 -1.01
C ARG A 87 17.50 10.75 -1.82
N ASP A 88 17.41 11.22 -3.05
CA ASP A 88 16.32 10.84 -3.96
C ASP A 88 16.30 9.32 -4.20
N VAL A 89 15.14 8.69 -4.01
CA VAL A 89 14.98 7.24 -4.09
C VAL A 89 15.17 6.73 -5.52
N VAL A 90 14.77 7.53 -6.53
CA VAL A 90 14.94 7.18 -7.96
C VAL A 90 16.42 7.16 -8.34
N GLU A 91 17.22 8.05 -7.78
CA GLU A 91 18.67 8.05 -7.97
C GLU A 91 19.32 6.90 -7.20
N LEU A 92 18.90 6.65 -5.95
CA LEU A 92 19.44 5.56 -5.13
C LEU A 92 19.32 4.20 -5.83
N VAL A 93 18.17 3.86 -6.39
CA VAL A 93 17.94 2.53 -6.98
C VAL A 93 18.69 2.27 -8.29
N ARG A 94 19.29 3.30 -8.89
CA ARG A 94 20.15 3.15 -10.08
C ARG A 94 21.51 2.59 -9.73
N ASP A 95 22.08 3.03 -8.60
CA ASP A 95 23.47 2.81 -8.26
C ASP A 95 23.66 1.89 -7.03
N HIS A 96 22.60 1.67 -6.26
CA HIS A 96 22.65 0.99 -4.98
C HIS A 96 21.66 -0.17 -4.90
N ARG A 97 22.04 -1.21 -4.16
CA ARG A 97 21.20 -2.37 -3.88
C ARG A 97 20.29 -2.12 -2.68
N PHE A 98 19.33 -2.99 -2.49
CA PHE A 98 18.46 -2.94 -1.31
C PHE A 98 19.23 -2.95 0.02
N GLU A 99 20.30 -3.75 0.11
CA GLU A 99 21.17 -3.79 1.29
C GLU A 99 21.74 -2.41 1.63
N ASP A 100 22.21 -1.69 0.62
CA ASP A 100 22.78 -0.34 0.78
C ASP A 100 21.72 0.67 1.24
N VAL A 101 20.51 0.58 0.66
CA VAL A 101 19.36 1.41 1.03
C VAL A 101 18.92 1.13 2.47
N ALA A 102 18.88 -0.13 2.88
CA ALA A 102 18.55 -0.50 4.25
C ALA A 102 19.58 0.05 5.26
N GLU A 103 20.89 -0.07 4.97
CA GLU A 103 21.93 0.50 5.80
C GLU A 103 21.86 2.03 5.86
N LEU A 104 21.53 2.70 4.75
CA LEU A 104 21.28 4.14 4.74
C LEU A 104 20.13 4.51 5.69
N LEU A 105 19.02 3.79 5.66
CA LEU A 105 17.88 4.05 6.54
C LEU A 105 18.25 3.90 8.02
N TRP A 106 19.11 2.92 8.37
CA TRP A 106 19.54 2.66 9.74
C TRP A 106 20.66 3.61 10.21
N ALA A 107 21.37 4.26 9.30
CA ALA A 107 22.46 5.17 9.63
C ALA A 107 21.90 6.52 10.10
N ARG A 108 21.97 6.83 11.40
CA ARG A 108 21.45 8.08 11.97
C ARG A 108 22.21 9.35 11.53
N ASN A 109 23.51 9.25 11.21
CA ASN A 109 24.40 10.40 11.02
C ASN A 109 25.25 10.34 9.74
N SER A 110 24.82 9.62 8.71
CA SER A 110 25.67 9.28 7.57
C SER A 110 25.23 9.92 6.26
N ILE A 111 24.89 11.20 6.28
CA ILE A 111 24.77 11.95 5.03
C ILE A 111 26.15 11.90 4.34
N GLY A 112 26.25 11.16 3.22
CA GLY A 112 27.49 11.03 2.43
C GLY A 112 28.42 9.86 2.80
N ALA A 113 28.03 8.96 3.70
CA ALA A 113 28.79 7.72 3.92
C ALA A 113 28.75 6.80 2.67
N PRO A 114 29.85 6.09 2.36
CA PRO A 114 29.84 5.10 1.27
C PRO A 114 28.79 4.02 1.54
N LEU A 115 27.96 3.76 0.54
CA LEU A 115 26.98 2.69 0.56
C LEU A 115 27.57 1.48 -0.16
N ASP A 116 28.46 0.74 0.47
CA ASP A 116 29.00 -0.53 -0.01
C ASP A 116 29.06 -1.48 1.17
N THR A 117 27.92 -2.12 1.46
CA THR A 117 27.77 -2.91 2.67
C THR A 117 27.43 -4.35 2.34
N ALA A 118 28.42 -5.20 2.42
CA ALA A 118 28.20 -6.65 2.34
C ALA A 118 27.53 -7.17 3.63
N TRP A 119 26.27 -7.59 3.51
CA TRP A 119 25.59 -8.20 4.65
C TRP A 119 26.23 -9.54 5.05
N PRO A 120 26.24 -9.86 6.35
CA PRO A 120 26.80 -11.11 6.84
C PRO A 120 26.03 -12.32 6.29
N LYS A 121 26.68 -13.47 6.34
CA LYS A 121 25.99 -14.75 6.07
C LYS A 121 24.92 -14.98 7.14
N THR A 122 23.80 -15.58 6.72
CA THR A 122 22.75 -15.97 7.66
C THR A 122 23.27 -16.98 8.67
N ASP A 123 23.01 -16.74 9.95
CA ASP A 123 23.40 -17.64 11.02
C ASP A 123 22.70 -19.02 10.90
N PRO A 124 23.40 -20.14 10.90
CA PRO A 124 22.79 -21.47 10.80
C PRO A 124 21.81 -21.78 11.94
N GLY A 125 22.09 -21.27 13.15
CA GLY A 125 21.22 -21.46 14.31
C GLY A 125 19.89 -20.71 14.15
N ASP A 126 19.90 -19.52 13.51
CA ASP A 126 18.69 -18.77 13.19
C ASP A 126 17.87 -19.50 12.12
N ILE A 127 18.52 -20.05 11.08
CA ILE A 127 17.85 -20.91 10.09
C ILE A 127 17.20 -22.11 10.76
N ALA A 128 17.90 -22.79 11.66
CA ALA A 128 17.38 -23.95 12.37
C ALA A 128 16.16 -23.58 13.24
N SER A 129 16.20 -22.40 13.88
CA SER A 129 15.10 -21.95 14.76
C SER A 129 13.81 -21.67 14.02
N ILE A 130 13.88 -21.28 12.73
CA ILE A 130 12.71 -20.97 11.91
C ILE A 130 12.28 -22.13 11.01
N ALA A 131 12.98 -23.25 11.00
CA ALA A 131 12.79 -24.34 10.05
C ALA A 131 11.35 -24.91 10.06
N ALA A 132 10.74 -25.01 11.25
CA ALA A 132 9.36 -25.50 11.39
C ALA A 132 8.28 -24.50 10.95
N ILE A 133 8.65 -23.23 10.72
CA ILE A 133 7.66 -22.18 10.36
C ILE A 133 7.16 -22.37 8.93
N SER A 134 7.96 -22.97 8.05
CA SER A 134 7.55 -23.29 6.67
C SER A 134 6.30 -24.17 6.59
N ASP A 135 6.08 -25.02 7.59
CA ASP A 135 4.99 -25.98 7.67
C ASP A 135 3.76 -25.44 8.42
N VAL A 136 3.86 -24.20 8.96
CA VAL A 136 2.74 -23.56 9.64
C VAL A 136 1.72 -23.09 8.61
N ASP A 137 0.45 -23.41 8.86
CA ASP A 137 -0.68 -22.89 8.09
C ASP A 137 -0.92 -21.40 8.43
N ALA A 138 -0.17 -20.54 7.77
CA ALA A 138 -0.21 -19.09 7.92
C ALA A 138 0.09 -18.41 6.59
N THR A 139 -0.39 -17.16 6.45
CA THR A 139 -0.06 -16.30 5.32
C THR A 139 1.45 -16.08 5.22
N PRO A 140 1.98 -15.71 4.04
CA PRO A 140 3.39 -15.35 3.92
C PRO A 140 3.83 -14.28 4.93
N ILE A 141 3.01 -13.26 5.18
CA ILE A 141 3.29 -12.19 6.16
C ILE A 141 3.23 -12.76 7.58
N GLY A 142 2.25 -13.60 7.89
CA GLY A 142 2.13 -14.27 9.18
C GLY A 142 3.35 -15.14 9.52
N ARG A 143 3.93 -15.85 8.53
CA ARG A 143 5.17 -16.61 8.72
C ARG A 143 6.35 -15.70 9.08
N ILE A 144 6.47 -14.52 8.47
CA ILE A 144 7.50 -13.53 8.81
C ILE A 144 7.28 -13.03 10.26
N ALA A 145 6.05 -12.79 10.68
CA ALA A 145 5.74 -12.35 12.03
C ALA A 145 6.09 -13.43 13.08
N ILE A 146 5.80 -14.70 12.80
CA ILE A 146 6.19 -15.83 13.67
C ILE A 146 7.73 -15.91 13.74
N ALA A 147 8.44 -15.72 12.62
CA ALA A 147 9.89 -15.70 12.61
C ALA A 147 10.48 -14.55 13.45
N ALA A 148 9.87 -13.35 13.39
CA ALA A 148 10.28 -12.24 14.23
C ALA A 148 10.18 -12.60 15.73
N HIS A 149 9.07 -13.14 16.18
CA HIS A 149 8.92 -13.58 17.56
C HIS A 149 9.87 -14.73 17.94
N THR A 150 10.14 -15.65 17.02
CA THR A 150 11.10 -16.75 17.24
C THR A 150 12.52 -16.19 17.44
N LEU A 151 12.93 -15.25 16.60
CA LEU A 151 14.23 -14.58 16.73
C LEU A 151 14.33 -13.75 18.01
N ASP A 152 13.25 -13.09 18.44
CA ASP A 152 13.20 -12.33 19.70
C ASP A 152 13.59 -13.20 20.92
N THR A 153 13.16 -14.45 20.94
CA THR A 153 13.52 -15.36 22.06
C THR A 153 15.03 -15.66 22.13
N ARG A 154 15.74 -15.53 21.02
CA ARG A 154 17.17 -15.82 20.89
C ARG A 154 18.05 -14.57 20.98
N HIS A 155 17.55 -13.46 20.48
CA HIS A 155 18.31 -12.23 20.22
C HIS A 155 17.64 -11.00 20.81
N ARG A 156 17.09 -11.13 22.01
CA ARG A 156 16.29 -10.09 22.69
C ARG A 156 17.02 -8.76 22.88
N HIS A 157 18.34 -8.76 22.85
CA HIS A 157 19.17 -7.59 23.06
C HIS A 157 19.72 -6.98 21.77
N ASP A 158 19.29 -7.47 20.61
CA ASP A 158 19.63 -6.84 19.33
C ASP A 158 19.10 -5.40 19.31
N ASP A 159 19.88 -4.48 18.76
CA ASP A 159 19.36 -3.18 18.37
C ASP A 159 18.45 -3.29 17.11
N ALA A 160 17.83 -2.20 16.74
CA ALA A 160 16.86 -2.18 15.65
C ALA A 160 17.45 -2.62 14.30
N ALA A 161 18.65 -2.15 13.96
CA ALA A 161 19.32 -2.49 12.70
C ALA A 161 19.71 -3.97 12.66
N HIS A 162 20.25 -4.51 13.76
CA HIS A 162 20.60 -5.93 13.87
C HIS A 162 19.34 -6.81 13.78
N ALA A 163 18.27 -6.46 14.49
CA ALA A 163 17.03 -7.20 14.46
C ALA A 163 16.37 -7.22 13.06
N ALA A 164 16.27 -6.05 12.42
CA ALA A 164 15.70 -5.93 11.07
C ALA A 164 16.55 -6.73 10.05
N ARG A 165 17.88 -6.55 10.08
CA ARG A 165 18.80 -7.28 9.20
C ARG A 165 18.73 -8.78 9.41
N ARG A 166 18.69 -9.26 10.67
CA ARG A 166 18.59 -10.68 11.00
C ARG A 166 17.28 -11.28 10.48
N LEU A 167 16.15 -10.62 10.68
CA LEU A 167 14.86 -11.07 10.18
C LEU A 167 14.87 -11.12 8.64
N LEU A 168 15.40 -10.09 7.96
CA LEU A 168 15.58 -10.10 6.51
C LEU A 168 16.47 -11.29 6.08
N LEU A 169 17.59 -11.52 6.73
CA LEU A 169 18.50 -12.60 6.37
C LEU A 169 17.89 -14.00 6.44
N VAL A 170 16.95 -14.25 7.35
CA VAL A 170 16.27 -15.57 7.46
C VAL A 170 15.06 -15.68 6.52
N THR A 171 14.46 -14.56 6.11
CA THR A 171 13.23 -14.54 5.29
C THR A 171 13.31 -15.39 4.02
N PRO A 172 14.41 -15.38 3.22
CA PRO A 172 14.51 -16.28 2.06
C PRO A 172 14.35 -17.76 2.42
N ALA A 173 14.83 -18.19 3.59
CA ALA A 173 14.71 -19.57 4.03
C ALA A 173 13.28 -19.94 4.46
N LEU A 174 12.50 -18.99 5.00
CA LEU A 174 11.07 -19.18 5.31
C LEU A 174 10.25 -19.57 4.08
N PHE A 175 10.69 -19.10 2.89
CA PHE A 175 10.04 -19.39 1.62
C PHE A 175 10.78 -20.46 0.79
N GLY A 176 11.62 -21.27 1.44
CA GLY A 176 12.26 -22.43 0.83
C GLY A 176 13.57 -22.17 0.09
N SER A 177 14.12 -20.95 0.10
CA SER A 177 15.45 -20.71 -0.49
C SER A 177 16.53 -21.44 0.27
N ARG A 178 17.31 -22.24 -0.47
CA ARG A 178 18.52 -22.90 0.06
C ARG A 178 19.79 -22.08 -0.19
N ARG A 179 19.67 -20.95 -0.88
CA ARG A 179 20.80 -20.10 -1.22
C ARG A 179 21.27 -19.30 -0.02
N ARG A 180 22.57 -19.34 0.25
CA ARG A 180 23.20 -18.70 1.43
C ARG A 180 24.20 -17.59 1.05
N THR A 181 24.45 -17.42 -0.24
CA THR A 181 25.41 -16.46 -0.80
C THR A 181 24.78 -15.63 -1.93
N GLY A 182 25.37 -14.51 -2.28
CA GLY A 182 24.85 -13.56 -3.24
C GLY A 182 24.08 -12.42 -2.58
N SER A 183 23.61 -11.45 -3.37
CA SER A 183 22.80 -10.34 -2.87
C SER A 183 21.52 -10.82 -2.17
N TYR A 184 20.96 -9.99 -1.33
CA TYR A 184 19.70 -10.29 -0.64
C TYR A 184 18.59 -10.61 -1.64
N ALA A 185 18.42 -9.74 -2.65
CA ALA A 185 17.43 -9.95 -3.70
C ALA A 185 17.62 -11.30 -4.42
N HIS A 186 18.87 -11.73 -4.69
CA HIS A 186 19.12 -13.03 -5.30
C HIS A 186 18.69 -14.19 -4.39
N ARG A 187 18.98 -14.10 -3.09
CA ARG A 187 18.56 -15.11 -2.12
C ARG A 187 17.04 -15.20 -2.00
N LEU A 188 16.38 -14.05 -1.97
CA LEU A 188 14.93 -13.95 -1.85
C LEU A 188 14.22 -14.42 -3.13
N THR A 189 14.65 -13.95 -4.30
CA THR A 189 14.07 -14.37 -5.60
C THR A 189 14.20 -15.87 -5.82
N ALA A 190 15.30 -16.48 -5.32
CA ALA A 190 15.50 -17.94 -5.40
C ALA A 190 14.51 -18.75 -4.54
N ALA A 191 13.78 -18.12 -3.63
CA ALA A 191 12.68 -18.74 -2.91
C ALA A 191 11.43 -18.92 -3.77
N TRP A 192 11.21 -18.01 -4.72
CA TRP A 192 10.02 -17.97 -5.58
C TRP A 192 10.29 -18.50 -7.00
N ARG A 193 11.55 -18.50 -7.43
CA ARG A 193 12.00 -18.97 -8.74
C ARG A 193 13.27 -19.76 -8.63
N THR A 194 13.23 -21.05 -8.92
CA THR A 194 14.36 -21.99 -8.72
C THR A 194 15.66 -21.53 -9.41
N ARG A 195 15.56 -20.89 -10.57
CA ARG A 195 16.70 -20.35 -11.33
C ARG A 195 16.40 -18.93 -11.79
N PRO A 196 16.48 -17.93 -10.90
CA PRO A 196 16.20 -16.56 -11.28
C PRO A 196 17.26 -16.04 -12.25
N THR A 197 16.80 -15.32 -13.29
CA THR A 197 17.72 -14.60 -14.20
C THR A 197 18.31 -13.39 -13.50
N PRO A 198 19.49 -12.89 -13.93
CA PRO A 198 20.05 -11.66 -13.38
C PRO A 198 19.10 -10.46 -13.49
N THR A 199 18.36 -10.36 -14.60
CA THR A 199 17.36 -9.31 -14.83
C THR A 199 16.19 -9.39 -13.83
N LEU A 200 15.67 -10.59 -13.55
CA LEU A 200 14.63 -10.77 -12.54
C LEU A 200 15.12 -10.42 -11.13
N VAL A 201 16.36 -10.80 -10.81
CA VAL A 201 16.98 -10.43 -9.51
C VAL A 201 17.10 -8.91 -9.41
N ALA A 202 17.53 -8.22 -10.46
CA ALA A 202 17.63 -6.77 -10.48
C ALA A 202 16.26 -6.09 -10.31
N ALA A 203 15.21 -6.58 -10.98
CA ALA A 203 13.86 -6.04 -10.83
C ALA A 203 13.32 -6.21 -9.40
N VAL A 204 13.55 -7.36 -8.76
CA VAL A 204 13.18 -7.58 -7.35
C VAL A 204 14.00 -6.69 -6.42
N ASP A 205 15.30 -6.49 -6.70
CA ASP A 205 16.17 -5.61 -5.91
C ASP A 205 15.67 -4.15 -5.96
N THR A 206 15.36 -3.66 -7.17
CA THR A 206 14.75 -2.33 -7.38
C THR A 206 13.43 -2.21 -6.61
N ALA A 207 12.55 -3.21 -6.69
CA ALA A 207 11.29 -3.20 -5.95
C ALA A 207 11.51 -3.11 -4.43
N LEU A 208 12.42 -3.92 -3.88
CA LEU A 208 12.77 -3.88 -2.47
C LEU A 208 13.30 -2.51 -2.04
N ALA A 209 14.20 -1.93 -2.82
CA ALA A 209 14.81 -0.63 -2.52
C ALA A 209 13.77 0.52 -2.57
N LEU A 210 12.93 0.56 -3.61
CA LEU A 210 11.86 1.56 -3.76
C LEU A 210 10.80 1.48 -2.65
N LEU A 211 10.60 0.30 -2.08
CA LEU A 211 9.57 0.02 -1.08
C LEU A 211 10.12 -0.01 0.36
N ALA A 212 11.42 0.21 0.56
CA ALA A 212 12.09 0.08 1.85
C ALA A 212 11.47 0.93 2.95
N ASP A 213 11.00 2.14 2.61
CA ASP A 213 10.19 2.98 3.49
C ASP A 213 9.17 3.84 2.73
N HIS A 214 8.22 4.40 3.44
CA HIS A 214 7.25 5.37 2.91
C HIS A 214 6.60 6.15 4.05
N GLU A 215 7.39 6.92 4.78
CA GLU A 215 6.94 7.79 5.87
C GLU A 215 6.07 7.08 6.92
N LEU A 216 5.09 7.77 7.47
CA LEU A 216 4.21 7.29 8.54
C LEU A 216 2.98 6.52 8.01
N ALA A 217 3.20 5.52 7.14
CA ALA A 217 2.15 4.58 6.77
C ALA A 217 1.56 3.91 8.04
N THR A 218 0.34 3.37 7.93
CA THR A 218 -0.37 2.74 9.07
C THR A 218 0.48 1.68 9.77
N SER A 219 1.23 0.87 9.03
CA SER A 219 2.13 -0.13 9.60
C SER A 219 3.35 0.48 10.29
N THR A 220 3.91 1.57 9.73
CA THR A 220 5.00 2.32 10.35
C THR A 220 4.54 2.96 11.68
N LEU A 221 3.32 3.51 11.72
CA LEU A 221 2.75 4.03 12.95
C LEU A 221 2.56 2.94 14.01
N ALA A 222 2.13 1.73 13.61
CA ALA A 222 2.02 0.59 14.53
C ALA A 222 3.37 0.22 15.15
N VAL A 223 4.45 0.22 14.35
CA VAL A 223 5.82 0.01 14.84
C VAL A 223 6.22 1.09 15.85
N ARG A 224 5.98 2.37 15.54
CA ARG A 224 6.32 3.48 16.46
C ARG A 224 5.52 3.42 17.75
N ILE A 225 4.24 3.06 17.71
CA ILE A 225 3.43 2.86 18.91
C ILE A 225 4.03 1.76 19.80
N ALA A 226 4.41 0.62 19.23
CA ALA A 226 5.05 -0.46 19.95
C ALA A 226 6.42 -0.03 20.52
N ALA A 227 7.24 0.66 19.73
CA ALA A 227 8.53 1.21 20.15
C ALA A 227 8.39 2.21 21.31
N SER A 228 7.37 3.06 21.28
CA SER A 228 7.10 4.01 22.37
C SER A 228 6.84 3.32 23.72
N ALA A 229 6.30 2.11 23.69
CA ALA A 229 6.14 1.25 24.87
C ALA A 229 7.41 0.49 25.26
N ARG A 230 8.55 0.73 24.55
CA ARG A 230 9.85 0.10 24.80
C ARG A 230 9.79 -1.44 24.64
N THR A 231 9.02 -1.94 23.70
CA THR A 231 9.07 -3.36 23.30
C THR A 231 10.40 -3.68 22.63
N THR A 232 10.67 -4.96 22.37
CA THR A 232 11.83 -5.34 21.54
C THR A 232 11.62 -4.91 20.09
N PRO A 233 12.69 -4.69 19.31
CA PRO A 233 12.55 -4.35 17.89
C PRO A 233 11.81 -5.44 17.09
N TYR A 234 12.00 -6.72 17.43
CA TYR A 234 11.26 -7.83 16.81
C TYR A 234 9.75 -7.74 17.05
N ALA A 235 9.33 -7.46 18.28
CA ALA A 235 7.92 -7.32 18.63
C ALA A 235 7.29 -6.09 17.94
N ALA A 236 8.03 -4.99 17.81
CA ALA A 236 7.57 -3.81 17.09
C ALA A 236 7.43 -4.08 15.58
N ILE A 237 8.40 -4.76 14.96
CA ILE A 237 8.31 -5.20 13.56
C ILE A 237 7.12 -6.14 13.36
N ALA A 238 6.85 -7.06 14.29
CA ALA A 238 5.67 -7.93 14.25
C ALA A 238 4.36 -7.14 14.29
N ALA A 239 4.28 -6.03 15.03
CA ALA A 239 3.12 -5.14 15.01
C ALA A 239 2.93 -4.46 13.64
N GLY A 240 4.02 -4.06 12.99
CA GLY A 240 4.01 -3.57 11.60
C GLY A 240 3.51 -4.63 10.62
N LEU A 241 3.99 -5.87 10.74
CA LEU A 241 3.55 -7.02 9.93
C LEU A 241 2.06 -7.31 10.11
N ALA A 242 1.58 -7.33 11.34
CA ALA A 242 0.15 -7.52 11.62
C ALA A 242 -0.72 -6.41 11.01
N SER A 243 -0.23 -5.17 11.02
CA SER A 243 -0.94 -4.05 10.42
C SER A 243 -0.96 -4.11 8.89
N ILE A 244 0.14 -4.52 8.25
CA ILE A 244 0.26 -4.58 6.78
C ILE A 244 -0.51 -5.78 6.20
N GLU A 245 -0.77 -6.83 6.97
CA GLU A 245 -1.58 -7.99 6.57
C GLU A 245 -3.05 -7.61 6.34
N GLY A 246 -3.49 -6.48 6.89
CA GLY A 246 -4.86 -6.01 6.71
C GLY A 246 -5.22 -5.74 5.25
N VAL A 247 -6.39 -6.20 4.82
CA VAL A 247 -6.90 -6.12 3.42
C VAL A 247 -6.94 -4.70 2.83
N LEU A 248 -6.93 -3.65 3.66
CA LEU A 248 -6.92 -2.26 3.22
C LEU A 248 -5.51 -1.65 3.14
N HIS A 249 -4.46 -2.44 3.42
CA HIS A 249 -3.10 -1.91 3.47
C HIS A 249 -2.11 -2.71 2.59
N GLY A 250 -1.91 -3.99 2.83
CA GLY A 250 -0.88 -4.78 2.15
C GLY A 250 -1.33 -5.56 0.91
N SER A 251 -2.63 -5.58 0.57
CA SER A 251 -3.16 -6.38 -0.53
C SER A 251 -3.27 -5.65 -1.87
N ALA A 252 -2.86 -4.38 -1.95
CA ALA A 252 -3.08 -3.55 -3.14
C ALA A 252 -2.32 -4.06 -4.37
N SER A 253 -1.07 -4.50 -4.19
CA SER A 253 -0.27 -5.07 -5.28
C SER A 253 -0.80 -6.43 -5.77
N ALA A 254 -1.27 -7.28 -4.86
CA ALA A 254 -1.93 -8.53 -5.22
C ALA A 254 -3.25 -8.28 -5.99
N ALA A 255 -4.00 -7.25 -5.60
CA ALA A 255 -5.19 -6.85 -6.34
C ALA A 255 -4.84 -6.28 -7.74
N ALA A 256 -3.72 -5.55 -7.87
CA ALA A 256 -3.22 -5.08 -9.16
C ALA A 256 -2.76 -6.24 -10.06
N HIS A 257 -2.07 -7.24 -9.52
CA HIS A 257 -1.75 -8.47 -10.24
C HIS A 257 -3.01 -9.13 -10.81
N ARG A 258 -4.02 -9.37 -9.98
CA ARG A 258 -5.31 -9.96 -10.42
C ARG A 258 -6.08 -9.08 -11.40
N LEU A 259 -5.91 -7.76 -11.33
CA LEU A 259 -6.44 -6.84 -12.35
C LEU A 259 -5.79 -7.12 -13.71
N LEU A 260 -4.47 -7.30 -13.76
CA LEU A 260 -3.73 -7.60 -15.00
C LEU A 260 -4.14 -8.96 -15.57
N ASP A 261 -4.32 -10.01 -14.74
CA ASP A 261 -4.85 -11.30 -15.18
C ASP A 261 -6.21 -11.13 -15.90
N ARG A 262 -7.15 -10.41 -15.25
CA ARG A 262 -8.46 -10.16 -15.84
C ARG A 262 -8.36 -9.34 -17.13
N CYS A 263 -7.48 -8.35 -17.18
CA CYS A 263 -7.27 -7.53 -18.37
C CYS A 263 -6.66 -8.34 -19.53
N ALA A 264 -5.78 -9.29 -19.24
CA ALA A 264 -5.24 -10.20 -20.25
C ALA A 264 -6.31 -11.12 -20.86
N GLU A 265 -7.28 -11.56 -20.05
CA GLU A 265 -8.36 -12.45 -20.49
C GLU A 265 -9.52 -11.71 -21.20
N GLN A 266 -9.93 -10.53 -20.68
CA GLN A 266 -11.18 -9.86 -21.03
C GLN A 266 -10.97 -8.52 -21.76
N GLY A 267 -9.76 -8.03 -21.82
CA GLY A 267 -9.38 -6.70 -22.31
C GLY A 267 -9.58 -5.58 -21.28
N PRO A 268 -8.69 -4.58 -21.27
CA PRO A 268 -8.71 -3.48 -20.29
C PRO A 268 -10.02 -2.69 -20.28
N THR A 269 -10.59 -2.40 -21.44
CA THR A 269 -11.84 -1.62 -21.56
C THR A 269 -13.01 -2.28 -20.85
N SER A 270 -13.16 -3.60 -21.02
CA SER A 270 -14.23 -4.38 -20.37
C SER A 270 -14.08 -4.38 -18.85
N VAL A 271 -12.86 -4.69 -18.37
CA VAL A 271 -12.57 -4.81 -16.94
C VAL A 271 -12.74 -3.46 -16.22
N VAL A 272 -12.23 -2.37 -16.81
CA VAL A 272 -12.34 -1.03 -16.21
C VAL A 272 -13.80 -0.57 -16.19
N ALA A 273 -14.59 -0.85 -17.25
CA ALA A 273 -16.02 -0.55 -17.28
C ALA A 273 -16.81 -1.31 -16.20
N ASP A 274 -16.49 -2.59 -15.99
CA ASP A 274 -17.09 -3.43 -14.95
C ASP A 274 -16.82 -2.90 -13.55
N LEU A 275 -15.55 -2.59 -13.23
CA LEU A 275 -15.16 -2.01 -11.94
C LEU A 275 -15.87 -0.67 -11.67
N ARG A 276 -15.99 0.19 -12.69
CA ARG A 276 -16.70 1.47 -12.58
C ARG A 276 -18.19 1.28 -12.35
N SER A 277 -18.84 0.38 -13.09
CA SER A 277 -20.26 0.11 -12.94
C SER A 277 -20.60 -0.42 -11.54
N SER A 278 -19.70 -1.22 -10.97
CA SER A 278 -19.78 -1.77 -9.62
C SER A 278 -19.32 -0.79 -8.54
N ARG A 279 -18.88 0.44 -8.90
CA ARG A 279 -18.33 1.47 -7.98
C ARG A 279 -17.12 0.95 -7.16
N GLN A 280 -16.36 0.05 -7.72
CA GLN A 280 -15.12 -0.45 -7.13
C GLN A 280 -13.94 0.46 -7.53
N LEU A 281 -12.95 0.55 -6.65
CA LEU A 281 -11.68 1.19 -6.97
C LEU A 281 -10.92 0.33 -7.98
N VAL A 282 -10.18 0.99 -8.89
CA VAL A 282 -9.25 0.28 -9.78
C VAL A 282 -7.94 0.08 -9.02
N PRO A 283 -7.52 -1.17 -8.76
CA PRO A 283 -6.29 -1.45 -8.03
C PRO A 283 -5.06 -0.88 -8.76
N GLY A 284 -4.10 -0.36 -8.01
CA GLY A 284 -2.88 0.21 -8.57
C GLY A 284 -3.01 1.65 -9.07
N PHE A 285 -4.13 2.34 -8.79
CA PHE A 285 -4.37 3.71 -9.21
C PHE A 285 -4.79 4.62 -8.06
N GLY A 286 -4.29 5.86 -8.11
CA GLY A 286 -4.52 6.87 -7.08
C GLY A 286 -3.58 6.70 -5.89
N HIS A 287 -3.31 7.80 -5.21
CA HIS A 287 -2.50 7.83 -3.99
C HIS A 287 -3.00 8.90 -3.03
N LYS A 288 -2.84 8.69 -1.73
CA LYS A 288 -3.29 9.67 -0.72
C LYS A 288 -2.43 10.93 -0.71
N VAL A 289 -1.14 10.80 -1.01
CA VAL A 289 -0.16 11.89 -0.97
C VAL A 289 0.14 12.41 -2.37
N TYR A 290 0.56 11.55 -3.30
CA TYR A 290 0.90 11.98 -4.67
C TYR A 290 -0.36 12.35 -5.45
N ARG A 291 -0.38 13.56 -6.00
CA ARG A 291 -1.46 14.02 -6.90
C ARG A 291 -1.20 13.63 -8.34
N GLY A 292 0.07 13.45 -8.71
CA GLY A 292 0.55 12.95 -9.98
C GLY A 292 0.85 11.45 -9.95
N ILE A 293 1.73 11.02 -10.85
CA ILE A 293 2.27 9.66 -10.88
C ILE A 293 3.14 9.45 -9.65
N ASP A 294 3.00 8.30 -9.00
CA ASP A 294 3.89 7.88 -7.92
C ASP A 294 5.34 7.80 -8.43
N PRO A 295 6.31 8.51 -7.84
CA PRO A 295 7.69 8.54 -8.33
C PRO A 295 8.37 7.17 -8.41
N ARG A 296 7.86 6.17 -7.68
CA ARG A 296 8.37 4.79 -7.68
C ARG A 296 7.86 3.96 -8.86
N PHE A 297 6.74 4.40 -9.50
CA PHE A 297 6.11 3.65 -10.60
C PHE A 297 7.05 3.49 -11.79
N GLY A 298 7.55 4.58 -12.35
CA GLY A 298 8.43 4.57 -13.53
C GLY A 298 9.67 3.70 -13.36
N PRO A 299 10.52 3.94 -12.34
CA PRO A 299 11.74 3.15 -12.11
C PRO A 299 11.49 1.65 -11.95
N LEU A 300 10.36 1.25 -11.34
CA LEU A 300 10.03 -0.17 -11.24
C LEU A 300 9.58 -0.73 -12.59
N MET A 301 8.79 0.01 -13.37
CA MET A 301 8.42 -0.41 -14.74
C MET A 301 9.65 -0.55 -15.66
N ASP A 302 10.63 0.37 -15.55
CA ASP A 302 11.89 0.28 -16.28
C ASP A 302 12.67 -0.99 -15.90
N ALA A 303 12.67 -1.37 -14.61
CA ALA A 303 13.33 -2.60 -14.15
C ALA A 303 12.61 -3.88 -14.59
N ILE A 304 11.29 -3.82 -14.87
CA ILE A 304 10.50 -4.94 -15.38
C ILE A 304 10.78 -5.18 -16.88
N GLY A 305 11.08 -4.13 -17.66
CA GLY A 305 11.30 -4.25 -19.11
C GLY A 305 12.21 -5.42 -19.53
N PRO A 306 13.40 -5.59 -18.93
CA PRO A 306 14.30 -6.70 -19.26
C PRO A 306 13.80 -8.12 -18.94
N ILE A 307 12.70 -8.28 -18.19
CA ILE A 307 12.08 -9.58 -17.90
C ILE A 307 10.81 -9.86 -18.73
N ASP A 308 10.43 -8.93 -19.59
CA ASP A 308 9.35 -9.03 -20.57
C ASP A 308 9.92 -8.96 -22.00
N PRO A 309 10.47 -10.06 -22.51
CA PRO A 309 11.34 -10.02 -23.71
C PRO A 309 10.59 -9.68 -24.99
N ASP A 310 9.30 -9.92 -25.07
CA ASP A 310 8.46 -9.57 -26.24
C ASP A 310 7.67 -8.26 -26.03
N GLY A 311 7.76 -7.66 -24.85
CA GLY A 311 7.10 -6.41 -24.50
C GLY A 311 5.57 -6.50 -24.36
N SER A 312 5.01 -7.70 -24.45
CA SER A 312 3.54 -7.89 -24.45
C SER A 312 2.89 -7.55 -23.10
N ALA A 313 3.58 -7.88 -22.03
CA ALA A 313 3.08 -7.60 -20.69
C ALA A 313 3.09 -6.10 -20.36
N LEU A 314 4.17 -5.41 -20.71
CA LEU A 314 4.26 -3.96 -20.53
C LEU A 314 3.27 -3.22 -21.43
N ALA A 315 3.05 -3.70 -22.67
CA ALA A 315 2.03 -3.16 -23.56
C ALA A 315 0.62 -3.25 -22.93
N LEU A 316 0.29 -4.37 -22.27
CA LEU A 316 -0.98 -4.51 -21.56
C LEU A 316 -1.09 -3.53 -20.37
N VAL A 317 -0.02 -3.35 -19.59
CA VAL A 317 -0.02 -2.37 -18.49
C VAL A 317 -0.26 -0.96 -19.02
N ASP A 318 0.39 -0.59 -20.14
CA ASP A 318 0.20 0.70 -20.80
C ASP A 318 -1.25 0.89 -21.30
N GLU A 319 -1.86 -0.15 -21.84
CA GLU A 319 -3.26 -0.12 -22.24
C GLU A 319 -4.19 0.09 -21.04
N VAL A 320 -3.94 -0.58 -19.92
CA VAL A 320 -4.68 -0.38 -18.66
C VAL A 320 -4.53 1.05 -18.17
N VAL A 321 -3.31 1.59 -18.14
CA VAL A 321 -3.05 2.98 -17.73
C VAL A 321 -3.77 3.97 -18.65
N LYS A 322 -3.74 3.77 -19.96
CA LYS A 322 -4.47 4.61 -20.93
C LYS A 322 -5.98 4.54 -20.74
N GLU A 323 -6.53 3.34 -20.52
CA GLU A 323 -7.97 3.15 -20.33
C GLU A 323 -8.46 3.80 -19.03
N VAL A 324 -7.73 3.62 -17.93
CA VAL A 324 -8.06 4.27 -16.66
C VAL A 324 -7.95 5.80 -16.80
N GLY A 325 -6.88 6.32 -17.41
CA GLY A 325 -6.68 7.76 -17.62
C GLY A 325 -7.75 8.42 -18.49
N ARG A 326 -8.38 7.68 -19.42
CA ARG A 326 -9.54 8.18 -20.19
C ARG A 326 -10.80 8.32 -19.37
N THR A 327 -10.95 7.55 -18.32
CA THR A 327 -12.22 7.36 -17.61
C THR A 327 -12.22 7.84 -16.16
N LEU A 328 -11.08 7.96 -15.53
CA LEU A 328 -10.89 8.33 -14.12
C LEU A 328 -9.71 9.31 -13.97
N PRO A 329 -9.78 10.26 -13.02
CA PRO A 329 -8.70 11.22 -12.77
C PRO A 329 -7.58 10.62 -11.88
N HIS A 330 -7.29 9.33 -12.03
CA HIS A 330 -6.34 8.62 -11.19
C HIS A 330 -5.09 8.23 -11.97
N GLN A 331 -3.92 8.52 -11.39
CA GLN A 331 -2.63 8.15 -11.93
C GLN A 331 -2.17 6.80 -11.38
N PRO A 332 -1.33 6.04 -12.12
CA PRO A 332 -0.77 4.80 -11.62
C PRO A 332 0.14 5.04 -10.41
N ASN A 333 0.19 4.07 -9.52
CA ASN A 333 1.04 4.09 -8.34
C ASN A 333 1.96 2.84 -8.30
N VAL A 334 2.81 2.76 -7.29
CA VAL A 334 3.77 1.66 -7.13
C VAL A 334 3.10 0.28 -7.01
N ASP A 335 1.85 0.19 -6.54
CA ASP A 335 1.16 -1.10 -6.41
C ASP A 335 0.83 -1.70 -7.78
N LEU A 336 0.55 -0.86 -8.81
CA LEU A 336 0.40 -1.35 -10.18
C LEU A 336 1.72 -1.92 -10.71
N ALA A 337 2.84 -1.22 -10.51
CA ALA A 337 4.15 -1.71 -10.94
C ALA A 337 4.56 -2.98 -10.18
N LEU A 338 4.30 -3.06 -8.88
CA LEU A 338 4.58 -4.26 -8.09
C LEU A 338 3.69 -5.44 -8.51
N GLY A 339 2.42 -5.19 -8.79
CA GLY A 339 1.51 -6.17 -9.39
C GLY A 339 2.00 -6.66 -10.75
N ALA A 340 2.50 -5.74 -11.60
CA ALA A 340 3.10 -6.08 -12.89
C ALA A 340 4.37 -6.92 -12.73
N LEU A 341 5.25 -6.58 -11.77
CA LEU A 341 6.45 -7.38 -11.48
C LEU A 341 6.08 -8.82 -11.12
N THR A 342 5.15 -9.01 -10.17
CA THR A 342 4.76 -10.36 -9.75
C THR A 342 4.06 -11.12 -10.88
N TRP A 343 3.28 -10.44 -11.69
CA TRP A 343 2.57 -11.01 -12.84
C TRP A 343 3.54 -11.47 -13.94
N VAL A 344 4.44 -10.61 -14.39
CA VAL A 344 5.45 -10.91 -15.43
C VAL A 344 6.42 -11.99 -14.95
N ALA A 345 6.82 -11.97 -13.68
CA ALA A 345 7.69 -12.97 -13.09
C ALA A 345 7.01 -14.34 -12.90
N GLY A 346 5.67 -14.43 -13.02
CA GLY A 346 4.89 -15.63 -12.70
C GLY A 346 4.99 -16.01 -11.23
N PHE A 347 5.07 -15.02 -10.35
CA PHE A 347 5.01 -15.21 -8.90
C PHE A 347 3.55 -15.31 -8.44
N ASP A 348 3.35 -15.87 -7.25
CA ASP A 348 2.06 -15.80 -6.59
C ASP A 348 1.67 -14.33 -6.32
N PRO A 349 0.41 -13.92 -6.56
CA PRO A 349 -0.03 -12.55 -6.24
C PRO A 349 0.25 -12.12 -4.80
N GLU A 350 0.20 -13.06 -3.86
CA GLU A 350 0.46 -12.82 -2.43
C GLU A 350 1.96 -12.86 -2.05
N THR A 351 2.86 -12.88 -3.04
CA THR A 351 4.31 -12.81 -2.79
C THR A 351 4.66 -11.55 -1.99
N PRO A 352 5.25 -11.66 -0.79
CA PRO A 352 5.27 -10.58 0.20
C PRO A 352 6.41 -9.57 0.00
N ILE A 353 6.70 -9.16 -1.25
CA ILE A 353 7.80 -8.23 -1.57
C ILE A 353 7.65 -6.92 -0.79
N PHE A 354 6.43 -6.37 -0.76
CA PHE A 354 6.13 -5.12 -0.06
C PHE A 354 6.42 -5.22 1.45
N ALA A 355 5.93 -6.27 2.11
CA ALA A 355 6.12 -6.46 3.54
C ALA A 355 7.60 -6.69 3.90
N VAL A 356 8.31 -7.47 3.08
CA VAL A 356 9.74 -7.74 3.26
C VAL A 356 10.56 -6.46 3.15
N ALA A 357 10.34 -5.66 2.11
CA ALA A 357 11.04 -4.40 1.91
C ALA A 357 10.87 -3.46 3.10
N ARG A 358 9.66 -3.37 3.64
CA ARG A 358 9.27 -2.43 4.70
C ARG A 358 9.93 -2.73 6.04
N ILE A 359 10.46 -3.93 6.27
CA ILE A 359 11.22 -4.27 7.49
C ILE A 359 12.42 -3.31 7.67
N ALA A 360 13.06 -2.87 6.59
CA ALA A 360 14.16 -1.91 6.65
C ALA A 360 13.72 -0.58 7.26
N GLY A 361 12.67 0.04 6.71
CA GLY A 361 12.12 1.29 7.24
C GLY A 361 11.59 1.17 8.67
N TRP A 362 10.95 0.04 9.00
CA TRP A 362 10.48 -0.18 10.37
C TRP A 362 11.59 -0.25 11.40
N GLY A 363 12.74 -0.84 11.05
CA GLY A 363 13.93 -0.80 11.92
C GLY A 363 14.39 0.63 12.20
N ALA A 364 14.45 1.48 11.17
CA ALA A 364 14.82 2.88 11.30
C ALA A 364 13.79 3.67 12.16
N HIS A 365 12.50 3.49 11.90
CA HIS A 365 11.45 4.15 12.66
C HIS A 365 11.36 3.70 14.11
N TYR A 366 11.63 2.43 14.40
CA TYR A 366 11.76 1.93 15.77
C TYR A 366 12.87 2.66 16.51
N ASP A 367 14.05 2.74 15.89
CA ASP A 367 15.23 3.36 16.49
C ASP A 367 15.03 4.86 16.74
N GLU A 368 14.45 5.59 15.78
CA GLU A 368 14.12 7.00 15.94
C GLU A 368 13.07 7.23 17.05
N GLU A 369 12.08 6.35 17.21
CA GLU A 369 11.07 6.47 18.26
C GLU A 369 11.64 6.27 19.68
N LEU A 370 12.78 5.61 19.84
CA LEU A 370 13.41 5.46 21.15
C LEU A 370 13.94 6.78 21.72
N ASP A 371 14.20 7.79 20.87
CA ASP A 371 14.61 9.14 21.32
C ASP A 371 13.44 9.98 21.83
N GLU A 372 12.22 9.56 21.54
CA GLU A 372 11.02 10.26 21.94
C GLU A 372 10.55 9.86 23.36
N PRO A 373 9.75 10.70 24.04
CA PRO A 373 9.17 10.33 25.30
C PRO A 373 8.37 9.02 25.22
N PRO A 374 8.53 8.10 26.20
CA PRO A 374 7.81 6.84 26.19
C PRO A 374 6.30 7.03 26.34
N LEU A 375 5.52 6.10 25.79
CA LEU A 375 4.05 6.03 25.91
C LEU A 375 3.32 7.30 25.44
N ARG A 376 3.90 8.07 24.49
CA ARG A 376 3.30 9.32 24.00
C ARG A 376 2.02 9.10 23.18
N PHE A 377 1.75 7.91 22.69
CA PHE A 377 0.54 7.57 21.94
C PHE A 377 -0.58 7.12 22.90
N ARG A 378 -1.20 8.07 23.58
CA ARG A 378 -2.32 7.80 24.50
C ARG A 378 -3.59 8.45 24.01
N GLY A 379 -4.61 7.64 23.73
CA GLY A 379 -5.96 8.10 23.43
C GLY A 379 -6.81 8.35 24.69
N ILE A 380 -7.79 9.25 24.58
CA ILE A 380 -8.83 9.47 25.57
C ILE A 380 -10.15 9.06 24.93
N ALA A 381 -10.84 8.06 25.52
CA ALA A 381 -12.17 7.68 25.10
C ALA A 381 -13.19 8.72 25.57
N ARG A 382 -14.10 9.15 24.70
CA ARG A 382 -15.28 9.94 25.06
C ARG A 382 -16.50 9.03 24.99
N PRO A 383 -17.45 9.12 25.93
CA PRO A 383 -18.73 8.42 25.81
C PRO A 383 -19.42 8.81 24.51
N ARG A 384 -20.13 7.86 23.89
CA ARG A 384 -20.96 8.09 22.69
C ARG A 384 -22.19 8.90 23.02
#